data_ffbc49cfc646be14bbac998b24c8cc83
#
_entry.id   ffbc49cfc646be14bbac998b24c8cc83
#
_cell.length_a   1.000
_cell.length_b   1.000
_cell.length_c   1.000
_cell.angle_alpha   90.00
_cell.angle_beta   90.00
_cell.angle_gamma   90.00
#
_symmetry.space_group_name_H-M   'P 1'
#
loop_
_entity.id
_entity.type
_entity.pdbx_description
1 polymer ?
#
loop_
_entity_poly.entity_id
_entity_poly.type
_entity_poly.pdbx_seq_one_letter_code
_entity_poly.pdbx_strand_id
1 'polypeptide(L)'
;MSTNKKVQNTKNRFQALSNEEMEEIKQAFNLFDTNNTGRINPAELKQAMQSLGFNDRNPTIFSMICDLDTPQNAKAGGIDLDTFVDAINNKLGDKESEEGVRRIFQLFTSDPHADSIDASDLHRIARELGETMTKEELNDMLKRASSSGNSLTFREFYDIMTKKTFP
;
A
#
# COMPACT_ATOMS: atom_id res chain seq x y z
N MET A 1 -14.76 28.31 17.57
CA MET A 1 -13.43 27.73 17.91
C MET A 1 -13.22 26.30 17.40
N SER A 2 -13.96 25.83 16.38
CA SER A 2 -13.87 24.45 15.85
C SER A 2 -13.04 24.28 14.57
N THR A 3 -12.70 25.35 13.87
CA THR A 3 -12.01 25.32 12.57
C THR A 3 -10.51 25.05 12.66
N ASN A 4 -9.86 25.42 13.76
CA ASN A 4 -8.39 25.25 13.91
C ASN A 4 -7.95 23.82 14.22
N LYS A 5 -8.82 22.98 14.80
CA LYS A 5 -8.50 21.57 15.07
C LYS A 5 -8.53 20.69 13.81
N LYS A 6 -9.40 21.03 12.85
CA LYS A 6 -9.51 20.29 11.58
C LYS A 6 -8.29 20.53 10.68
N VAL A 7 -7.80 21.77 10.61
CA VAL A 7 -6.66 22.16 9.78
C VAL A 7 -5.32 21.61 10.33
N GLN A 8 -5.16 21.54 11.65
CA GLN A 8 -3.97 20.92 12.26
C GLN A 8 -3.94 19.40 12.12
N ASN A 9 -5.12 18.76 12.16
CA ASN A 9 -5.21 17.30 11.96
C ASN A 9 -4.94 16.90 10.50
N THR A 10 -5.30 17.75 9.55
CA THR A 10 -5.01 17.54 8.11
C THR A 10 -3.52 17.71 7.82
N LYS A 11 -2.84 18.69 8.43
CA LYS A 11 -1.39 18.86 8.27
C LYS A 11 -0.55 17.70 8.81
N ASN A 12 -0.96 17.08 9.92
CA ASN A 12 -0.26 15.89 10.46
C ASN A 12 -0.50 14.62 9.65
N ARG A 13 -1.62 14.51 8.92
CA ARG A 13 -1.94 13.34 8.08
C ARG A 13 -1.08 13.25 6.83
N PHE A 14 -0.66 14.40 6.28
CA PHE A 14 0.16 14.48 5.08
C PHE A 14 1.68 14.51 5.37
N GLN A 15 2.10 14.48 6.64
CA GLN A 15 3.52 14.55 7.00
C GLN A 15 4.32 13.28 6.69
N ALA A 16 3.64 12.15 6.42
CA ALA A 16 4.27 10.87 6.08
C ALA A 16 4.50 10.67 4.57
N LEU A 17 3.85 11.48 3.72
CA LEU A 17 3.95 11.38 2.25
C LEU A 17 4.74 12.55 1.68
N SER A 18 5.63 12.27 0.74
CA SER A 18 6.28 13.31 -0.06
C SER A 18 5.28 13.99 -1.01
N ASN A 19 5.65 15.17 -1.53
CA ASN A 19 4.81 15.84 -2.53
C ASN A 19 4.62 15.00 -3.80
N GLU A 20 5.64 14.22 -4.19
CA GLU A 20 5.58 13.30 -5.35
C GLU A 20 4.59 12.19 -5.11
N GLU A 21 4.67 11.50 -3.95
CA GLU A 21 3.72 10.45 -3.57
C GLU A 21 2.29 10.97 -3.49
N MET A 22 2.10 12.19 -2.99
CA MET A 22 0.77 12.83 -2.95
C MET A 22 0.21 13.08 -4.37
N GLU A 23 1.05 13.52 -5.31
CA GLU A 23 0.61 13.72 -6.69
C GLU A 23 0.28 12.39 -7.38
N GLU A 24 1.05 11.32 -7.14
CA GLU A 24 0.74 9.98 -7.64
C GLU A 24 -0.60 9.46 -7.10
N ILE A 25 -0.86 9.65 -5.80
CA ILE A 25 -2.14 9.28 -5.17
C ILE A 25 -3.30 10.07 -5.77
N LYS A 26 -3.13 11.38 -6.00
CA LYS A 26 -4.15 12.19 -6.67
C LYS A 26 -4.42 11.73 -8.10
N GLN A 27 -3.38 11.39 -8.85
CA GLN A 27 -3.54 10.85 -10.20
C GLN A 27 -4.32 9.53 -10.17
N ALA A 28 -3.98 8.62 -9.25
CA ALA A 28 -4.71 7.37 -9.06
C ALA A 28 -6.18 7.62 -8.67
N PHE A 29 -6.43 8.56 -7.75
CA PHE A 29 -7.78 8.96 -7.37
C PHE A 29 -8.59 9.46 -8.58
N ASN A 30 -8.00 10.35 -9.38
CA ASN A 30 -8.67 10.91 -10.57
C ASN A 30 -8.97 9.85 -11.64
N LEU A 31 -8.15 8.79 -11.74
CA LEU A 31 -8.44 7.67 -12.64
C LEU A 31 -9.68 6.88 -12.19
N PHE A 32 -9.95 6.82 -10.89
CA PHE A 32 -11.09 6.12 -10.32
C PHE A 32 -12.36 7.01 -10.23
N ASP A 33 -12.21 8.34 -10.15
CA ASP A 33 -13.31 9.30 -10.21
C ASP A 33 -13.71 9.58 -11.68
N THR A 34 -14.24 8.54 -12.33
CA THR A 34 -14.58 8.59 -13.77
C THR A 34 -15.59 9.67 -14.14
N ASN A 35 -16.39 10.11 -13.19
CA ASN A 35 -17.43 11.12 -13.37
C ASN A 35 -16.99 12.53 -12.97
N ASN A 36 -15.75 12.70 -12.51
CA ASN A 36 -15.19 13.97 -12.02
C ASN A 36 -16.05 14.64 -10.93
N THR A 37 -16.59 13.84 -10.03
CA THR A 37 -17.43 14.30 -8.91
C THR A 37 -16.64 14.69 -7.67
N GLY A 38 -15.33 14.43 -7.67
CA GLY A 38 -14.47 14.51 -6.49
C GLY A 38 -14.71 13.36 -5.50
N ARG A 39 -15.39 12.29 -5.94
CA ARG A 39 -15.72 11.12 -5.14
C ARG A 39 -15.63 9.83 -5.95
N ILE A 40 -15.15 8.78 -5.30
CA ILE A 40 -15.12 7.42 -5.84
C ILE A 40 -16.22 6.61 -5.14
N ASN A 41 -17.02 5.86 -5.88
CA ASN A 41 -17.94 4.88 -5.32
C ASN A 41 -17.19 3.55 -5.11
N PRO A 42 -16.92 3.11 -3.86
CA PRO A 42 -16.13 1.90 -3.61
C PRO A 42 -16.80 0.63 -4.14
N ALA A 43 -18.13 0.56 -4.11
CA ALA A 43 -18.87 -0.61 -4.60
C ALA A 43 -18.73 -0.75 -6.13
N GLU A 44 -18.85 0.35 -6.87
CA GLU A 44 -18.65 0.36 -8.32
C GLU A 44 -17.21 0.04 -8.69
N LEU A 45 -16.24 0.65 -8.00
CA LEU A 45 -14.83 0.36 -8.20
C LEU A 45 -14.49 -1.10 -7.93
N LYS A 46 -14.96 -1.67 -6.82
CA LYS A 46 -14.80 -3.08 -6.48
C LYS A 46 -15.35 -3.99 -7.57
N GLN A 47 -16.56 -3.71 -8.07
CA GLN A 47 -17.17 -4.49 -9.13
C GLN A 47 -16.38 -4.41 -10.45
N ALA A 48 -15.90 -3.22 -10.81
CA ALA A 48 -15.05 -3.04 -11.98
C ALA A 48 -13.72 -3.80 -11.84
N MET A 49 -13.06 -3.74 -10.67
CA MET A 49 -11.83 -4.47 -10.39
C MET A 49 -12.02 -5.99 -10.46
N GLN A 50 -13.15 -6.51 -9.93
CA GLN A 50 -13.48 -7.93 -10.03
C GLN A 50 -13.65 -8.38 -11.48
N SER A 51 -14.36 -7.58 -12.29
CA SER A 51 -14.60 -7.92 -13.70
C SER A 51 -13.31 -7.96 -14.53
N LEU A 52 -12.28 -7.23 -14.10
CA LEU A 52 -10.95 -7.21 -14.71
C LEU A 52 -9.98 -8.25 -14.09
N GLY A 53 -10.43 -9.03 -13.12
CA GLY A 53 -9.61 -10.05 -12.45
C GLY A 53 -8.57 -9.50 -11.48
N PHE A 54 -8.76 -8.29 -10.96
CA PHE A 54 -7.84 -7.67 -9.98
C PHE A 54 -7.87 -8.35 -8.61
N ASN A 55 -8.97 -9.02 -8.24
CA ASN A 55 -9.05 -9.83 -7.03
C ASN A 55 -7.94 -10.91 -6.97
N ASP A 56 -7.55 -11.44 -8.12
CA ASP A 56 -6.49 -12.46 -8.23
C ASP A 56 -5.13 -11.87 -8.55
N ARG A 57 -5.09 -10.75 -9.30
CA ARG A 57 -3.82 -10.12 -9.74
C ARG A 57 -3.22 -9.20 -8.69
N ASN A 58 -4.07 -8.49 -7.96
CA ASN A 58 -3.70 -7.50 -6.96
C ASN A 58 -4.58 -7.60 -5.70
N PRO A 59 -4.52 -8.72 -4.96
CA PRO A 59 -5.38 -8.97 -3.82
C PRO A 59 -5.23 -7.93 -2.71
N THR A 60 -4.05 -7.37 -2.53
CA THR A 60 -3.77 -6.32 -1.53
C THR A 60 -4.56 -5.05 -1.82
N ILE A 61 -4.48 -4.53 -3.05
CA ILE A 61 -5.23 -3.33 -3.47
C ILE A 61 -6.73 -3.61 -3.47
N PHE A 62 -7.13 -4.79 -3.96
CA PHE A 62 -8.54 -5.19 -3.96
C PHE A 62 -9.12 -5.25 -2.54
N SER A 63 -8.39 -5.82 -1.57
CA SER A 63 -8.78 -5.82 -0.16
C SER A 63 -8.94 -4.41 0.39
N MET A 64 -8.02 -3.49 0.08
CA MET A 64 -8.12 -2.09 0.50
C MET A 64 -9.40 -1.43 -0.01
N ILE A 65 -9.77 -1.65 -1.26
CA ILE A 65 -11.02 -1.12 -1.84
C ILE A 65 -12.24 -1.75 -1.17
N CYS A 66 -12.20 -3.04 -0.84
CA CYS A 66 -13.28 -3.70 -0.10
C CYS A 66 -13.48 -3.10 1.29
N ASP A 67 -12.41 -2.73 1.97
CA ASP A 67 -12.46 -2.09 3.30
C ASP A 67 -13.10 -0.70 3.25
N LEU A 68 -13.08 -0.03 2.09
CA LEU A 68 -13.73 1.26 1.86
C LEU A 68 -15.22 1.15 1.52
N ASP A 69 -15.72 -0.04 1.15
CA ASP A 69 -17.13 -0.31 0.82
C ASP A 69 -17.95 -0.43 2.11
N THR A 70 -18.19 0.70 2.77
CA THR A 70 -18.93 0.80 4.02
C THR A 70 -20.25 1.54 3.85
N PRO A 71 -21.28 1.24 4.70
CA PRO A 71 -22.54 1.98 4.68
C PRO A 71 -22.38 3.50 4.90
N GLN A 72 -21.34 3.93 5.63
CA GLN A 72 -21.05 5.33 5.86
C GLN A 72 -20.54 6.01 4.59
N ASN A 73 -19.61 5.39 3.88
CA ASN A 73 -19.09 5.89 2.62
C ASN A 73 -20.17 5.91 1.53
N ALA A 74 -21.03 4.89 1.49
CA ALA A 74 -22.17 4.86 0.58
C ALA A 74 -23.15 6.03 0.84
N LYS A 75 -23.48 6.31 2.11
CA LYS A 75 -24.34 7.45 2.50
C LYS A 75 -23.69 8.80 2.18
N ALA A 76 -22.37 8.91 2.22
CA ALA A 76 -21.63 10.11 1.84
C ALA A 76 -21.54 10.32 0.33
N GLY A 77 -22.08 9.43 -0.47
CA GLY A 77 -21.98 9.45 -1.95
C GLY A 77 -20.60 9.01 -2.47
N GLY A 78 -19.90 8.20 -1.72
CA GLY A 78 -18.56 7.70 -2.03
C GLY A 78 -17.48 8.29 -1.14
N ILE A 79 -16.23 7.93 -1.41
CA ILE A 79 -15.04 8.42 -0.70
C ILE A 79 -14.43 9.61 -1.44
N ASP A 80 -14.00 10.61 -0.69
CA ASP A 80 -13.20 11.73 -1.20
C ASP A 80 -11.70 11.42 -1.16
N LEU A 81 -10.89 12.34 -1.69
CA LEU A 81 -9.44 12.19 -1.74
C LEU A 81 -8.83 12.00 -0.34
N ASP A 82 -9.31 12.73 0.67
CA ASP A 82 -8.78 12.63 2.03
C ASP A 82 -9.03 11.23 2.61
N THR A 83 -10.22 10.66 2.43
CA THR A 83 -10.56 9.30 2.84
C THR A 83 -9.71 8.26 2.10
N PHE A 84 -9.44 8.47 0.82
CA PHE A 84 -8.60 7.60 0.01
C PHE A 84 -7.13 7.63 0.48
N VAL A 85 -6.58 8.82 0.75
CA VAL A 85 -5.23 9.00 1.33
C VAL A 85 -5.12 8.34 2.70
N ASP A 86 -6.14 8.54 3.58
CA ASP A 86 -6.17 7.91 4.89
C ASP A 86 -6.16 6.38 4.80
N ALA A 87 -6.86 5.80 3.82
CA ALA A 87 -6.86 4.36 3.59
C ALA A 87 -5.49 3.82 3.19
N ILE A 88 -4.79 4.54 2.30
CA ILE A 88 -3.43 4.19 1.89
C ILE A 88 -2.48 4.30 3.08
N ASN A 89 -2.52 5.41 3.81
CA ASN A 89 -1.67 5.61 4.99
C ASN A 89 -1.92 4.58 6.09
N ASN A 90 -3.17 4.19 6.32
CA ASN A 90 -3.51 3.16 7.29
C ASN A 90 -2.99 1.78 6.88
N LYS A 91 -2.91 1.50 5.59
CA LYS A 91 -2.41 0.23 5.07
C LYS A 91 -0.87 0.18 5.08
N LEU A 92 -0.23 1.25 4.63
CA LEU A 92 1.24 1.33 4.53
C LEU A 92 1.91 1.76 5.85
N GLY A 93 1.22 2.58 6.65
CA GLY A 93 1.80 3.16 7.87
C GLY A 93 2.89 4.20 7.58
N ASP A 94 3.52 4.68 8.64
CA ASP A 94 4.67 5.57 8.55
C ASP A 94 5.93 4.75 8.23
N LYS A 95 6.46 4.91 7.01
CA LYS A 95 7.63 4.17 6.51
C LYS A 95 8.94 4.46 7.28
N GLU A 96 8.96 5.51 8.12
CA GLU A 96 10.11 5.82 8.98
C GLU A 96 9.97 5.21 10.38
N SER A 97 8.78 4.79 10.79
CA SER A 97 8.53 4.12 12.06
C SER A 97 8.68 2.60 11.96
N GLU A 98 9.10 1.96 13.06
CA GLU A 98 9.18 0.50 13.11
C GLU A 98 7.81 -0.16 12.87
N GLU A 99 6.74 0.43 13.41
CA GLU A 99 5.38 -0.08 13.21
C GLU A 99 4.94 0.02 11.74
N GLY A 100 5.23 1.14 11.07
CA GLY A 100 4.92 1.33 9.65
C GLY A 100 5.70 0.36 8.77
N VAL A 101 7.01 0.22 9.01
CA VAL A 101 7.84 -0.77 8.28
C VAL A 101 7.34 -2.18 8.54
N ARG A 102 6.87 -2.51 9.75
CA ARG A 102 6.29 -3.83 10.06
C ARG A 102 4.99 -4.08 9.29
N ARG A 103 4.15 -3.08 9.12
CA ARG A 103 2.94 -3.19 8.28
C ARG A 103 3.31 -3.46 6.81
N ILE A 104 4.31 -2.75 6.28
CA ILE A 104 4.82 -2.99 4.92
C ILE A 104 5.38 -4.42 4.82
N PHE A 105 6.18 -4.86 5.79
CA PHE A 105 6.71 -6.22 5.84
C PHE A 105 5.59 -7.28 5.78
N GLN A 106 4.50 -7.07 6.52
CA GLN A 106 3.33 -7.97 6.51
C GLN A 106 2.62 -8.02 5.15
N LEU A 107 2.70 -6.96 4.33
CA LEU A 107 2.17 -7.01 2.96
C LEU A 107 3.01 -7.91 2.05
N PHE A 108 4.31 -8.02 2.33
CA PHE A 108 5.20 -8.93 1.57
C PHE A 108 4.98 -10.39 1.91
N THR A 109 4.55 -10.72 3.12
CA THR A 109 4.36 -12.11 3.56
C THR A 109 2.96 -12.61 3.24
N SER A 110 2.85 -13.88 2.86
CA SER A 110 1.55 -14.54 2.64
C SER A 110 0.90 -14.98 3.95
N ASP A 111 1.71 -15.15 5.01
CA ASP A 111 1.27 -15.49 6.36
C ASP A 111 1.46 -14.26 7.27
N PRO A 112 0.39 -13.75 7.94
CA PRO A 112 0.49 -12.63 8.89
C PRO A 112 1.44 -12.86 10.07
N HIS A 113 1.77 -14.11 10.35
CA HIS A 113 2.68 -14.53 11.42
C HIS A 113 4.08 -14.92 10.93
N ALA A 114 4.35 -14.74 9.64
CA ALA A 114 5.67 -15.03 9.09
C ALA A 114 6.74 -14.11 9.69
N ASP A 115 7.87 -14.68 10.06
CA ASP A 115 9.03 -13.97 10.60
C ASP A 115 10.02 -13.54 9.50
N SER A 116 9.81 -14.00 8.27
CA SER A 116 10.67 -13.72 7.13
C SER A 116 9.93 -13.74 5.80
N ILE A 117 10.49 -12.99 4.83
CA ILE A 117 10.05 -12.95 3.43
C ILE A 117 10.92 -13.94 2.66
N ASP A 118 10.32 -14.84 1.89
CA ASP A 118 11.02 -15.79 1.04
C ASP A 118 10.90 -15.47 -0.46
N ALA A 119 11.49 -16.31 -1.32
CA ALA A 119 11.44 -16.12 -2.76
C ALA A 119 10.02 -16.22 -3.34
N SER A 120 9.12 -16.98 -2.71
CA SER A 120 7.74 -17.11 -3.19
C SER A 120 6.93 -15.86 -2.88
N ASP A 121 7.18 -15.23 -1.72
CA ASP A 121 6.61 -13.93 -1.35
C ASP A 121 7.06 -12.84 -2.32
N LEU A 122 8.36 -12.75 -2.58
CA LEU A 122 8.90 -11.80 -3.56
C LEU A 122 8.33 -12.01 -4.96
N HIS A 123 8.19 -13.27 -5.40
CA HIS A 123 7.59 -13.59 -6.69
C HIS A 123 6.13 -13.12 -6.77
N ARG A 124 5.35 -13.32 -5.70
CA ARG A 124 3.96 -12.85 -5.61
C ARG A 124 3.90 -11.33 -5.71
N ILE A 125 4.69 -10.62 -4.92
CA ILE A 125 4.72 -9.15 -4.91
C ILE A 125 5.19 -8.59 -6.26
N ALA A 126 6.26 -9.14 -6.86
CA ALA A 126 6.72 -8.72 -8.18
C ALA A 126 5.59 -8.81 -9.21
N ARG A 127 4.85 -9.93 -9.21
CA ARG A 127 3.70 -10.12 -10.10
C ARG A 127 2.56 -9.14 -9.82
N GLU A 128 2.27 -8.84 -8.55
CA GLU A 128 1.27 -7.83 -8.17
C GLU A 128 1.65 -6.42 -8.63
N LEU A 129 2.95 -6.11 -8.66
CA LEU A 129 3.49 -4.85 -9.17
C LEU A 129 3.63 -4.81 -10.70
N GLY A 130 3.30 -5.91 -11.39
CA GLY A 130 3.42 -6.01 -12.84
C GLY A 130 4.85 -6.31 -13.33
N GLU A 131 5.76 -6.64 -12.41
CA GLU A 131 7.14 -6.99 -12.73
C GLU A 131 7.28 -8.47 -13.08
N THR A 132 8.07 -8.75 -14.11
CA THR A 132 8.41 -10.13 -14.52
C THR A 132 9.82 -10.43 -14.05
N MET A 133 9.94 -11.25 -13.01
CA MET A 133 11.22 -11.65 -12.45
C MET A 133 11.38 -13.17 -12.48
N THR A 134 12.57 -13.62 -12.86
CA THR A 134 12.94 -15.04 -12.81
C THR A 134 13.24 -15.49 -11.38
N LYS A 135 13.21 -16.79 -11.15
CA LYS A 135 13.57 -17.35 -9.83
C LYS A 135 15.03 -17.04 -9.45
N GLU A 136 15.91 -17.02 -10.45
CA GLU A 136 17.32 -16.70 -10.29
C GLU A 136 17.50 -15.26 -9.80
N GLU A 137 16.82 -14.30 -10.42
CA GLU A 137 16.85 -12.88 -10.01
C GLU A 137 16.31 -12.69 -8.59
N LEU A 138 15.21 -13.32 -8.24
CA LEU A 138 14.63 -13.26 -6.88
C LEU A 138 15.57 -13.88 -5.84
N ASN A 139 16.20 -15.01 -6.15
CA ASN A 139 17.19 -15.62 -5.26
C ASN A 139 18.43 -14.75 -5.10
N ASP A 140 18.88 -14.09 -6.17
CA ASP A 140 20.02 -13.17 -6.09
C ASP A 140 19.68 -11.90 -5.30
N MET A 141 18.43 -11.41 -5.36
CA MET A 141 17.96 -10.34 -4.47
C MET A 141 18.05 -10.77 -3.00
N LEU A 142 17.55 -11.96 -2.63
CA LEU A 142 17.62 -12.47 -1.27
C LEU A 142 19.07 -12.66 -0.79
N LYS A 143 19.94 -13.21 -1.63
CA LYS A 143 21.37 -13.36 -1.29
C LYS A 143 22.06 -12.04 -0.98
N ARG A 144 21.66 -10.96 -1.65
CA ARG A 144 22.22 -9.62 -1.40
C ARG A 144 21.60 -8.92 -0.21
N ALA A 145 20.31 -9.18 0.04
CA ALA A 145 19.52 -8.49 1.05
C ALA A 145 19.60 -9.14 2.44
N SER A 146 19.86 -10.45 2.51
CA SER A 146 19.84 -11.21 3.76
C SER A 146 21.16 -11.92 4.06
N SER A 147 21.45 -12.09 5.32
CA SER A 147 22.61 -12.85 5.81
C SER A 147 22.50 -14.34 5.54
N SER A 148 21.28 -14.89 5.52
CA SER A 148 21.03 -16.30 5.22
C SER A 148 21.08 -16.63 3.73
N GLY A 149 20.84 -15.62 2.87
CA GLY A 149 20.73 -15.77 1.43
C GLY A 149 19.46 -16.45 0.92
N ASN A 150 18.57 -16.90 1.80
CA ASN A 150 17.36 -17.66 1.46
C ASN A 150 16.06 -16.96 1.85
N SER A 151 16.09 -16.16 2.88
CA SER A 151 14.93 -15.41 3.37
C SER A 151 15.39 -14.12 4.04
N LEU A 152 14.54 -13.11 4.03
CA LEU A 152 14.79 -11.78 4.58
C LEU A 152 14.00 -11.63 5.88
N THR A 153 14.68 -11.51 7.01
CA THR A 153 14.05 -11.29 8.31
C THR A 153 13.50 -9.87 8.43
N PHE A 154 12.55 -9.64 9.35
CA PHE A 154 12.03 -8.30 9.60
C PHE A 154 13.14 -7.29 9.92
N ARG A 155 14.16 -7.67 10.68
CA ARG A 155 15.26 -6.76 11.04
C ARG A 155 16.07 -6.34 9.82
N GLU A 156 16.41 -7.27 8.95
CA GLU A 156 17.13 -6.98 7.71
C GLU A 156 16.28 -6.12 6.77
N PHE A 157 14.97 -6.41 6.65
CA PHE A 157 14.01 -5.61 5.90
C PHE A 157 13.93 -4.18 6.47
N TYR A 158 13.81 -4.03 7.78
CA TYR A 158 13.80 -2.73 8.46
C TYR A 158 15.06 -1.92 8.17
N ASP A 159 16.23 -2.57 8.25
CA ASP A 159 17.50 -1.93 7.96
C ASP A 159 17.60 -1.46 6.50
N ILE A 160 17.06 -2.22 5.55
CA ILE A 160 16.99 -1.83 4.13
C ILE A 160 16.07 -0.62 3.94
N MET A 161 14.86 -0.67 4.52
CA MET A 161 13.84 0.36 4.35
C MET A 161 14.21 1.70 5.01
N THR A 162 15.00 1.66 6.09
CA THR A 162 15.34 2.86 6.88
C THR A 162 16.74 3.41 6.60
N LYS A 163 17.62 2.65 5.96
CA LYS A 163 18.93 3.15 5.52
C LYS A 163 18.73 4.14 4.38
N LYS A 164 19.05 5.40 4.66
CA LYS A 164 18.97 6.53 3.71
C LYS A 164 20.00 6.48 2.57
N THR A 165 20.86 5.47 2.52
CA THR A 165 21.89 5.30 1.47
C THR A 165 22.15 3.83 1.23
N PHE A 166 21.80 3.37 0.04
CA PHE A 166 22.51 2.24 -0.57
C PHE A 166 23.89 2.79 -1.00
N PRO A 167 24.99 2.12 -0.67
CA PRO A 167 26.31 2.48 -1.20
C PRO A 167 26.36 2.33 -2.70
#